data_70c2158d63bb0c12b763cb2df6c64a63
#
_entry.id   70c2158d63bb0c12b763cb2df6c64a63
#
_cell.length_a   1.000
_cell.length_b   1.000
_cell.length_c   1.000
_cell.angle_alpha   90.00
_cell.angle_beta   90.00
_cell.angle_gamma   90.00
#
_symmetry.space_group_name_H-M   'P 1'
#
loop_
_entity.id
_entity.type
_entity.pdbx_description
1 polymer ?
#
loop_
_entity_poly.entity_id
_entity_poly.type
_entity_poly.pdbx_seq_one_letter_code
_entity_poly.pdbx_strand_id
1 'polypeptide(L)'
;YQTSRAGDRLAEKTPLLSTPGEVDHTVVLKPDERHQAITGFGGSFTESGAQVLSELSAPKRREVIEAYFSPEGAGFSLTRTHIASCDFSVRNYTYAPVPGDTELEHFSIEPDRTYLLPMIREAMEVEGADFRIIASPWTAPPWMKTNQTWNGGRLMEEHYGTFADYIVRYLETYAAEGIPIWGITPINEPLGNGSNWESTHFTPAEMAEFVGGHLGPAVEGAGLDTKIWVYDQNREEEMLDWARTLFNDEKAARHIDGMAVHWYQSTDSIGAEILDTVAREFPEQPLLHSEGCIDAMGDDEPVGAWLEDDWYWRPEATDWGFFWAAEENRDHHPRYRPFRRYARDLILGLNHHLTGWVDWNMVLNTRGGPNHARNY
;
A
#
# COMPACT_ATOMS: atom_id res chain seq x y z
N TYR A 1 -16.26 3.73 -20.68
CA TYR A 1 -16.96 2.89 -19.73
C TYR A 1 -17.83 3.74 -18.81
N GLN A 2 -18.95 3.19 -18.33
CA GLN A 2 -19.90 3.89 -17.47
C GLN A 2 -20.36 2.99 -16.33
N THR A 3 -20.34 3.55 -15.13
CA THR A 3 -21.08 3.00 -13.98
C THR A 3 -22.17 3.98 -13.63
N SER A 4 -23.41 3.54 -13.51
CA SER A 4 -24.56 4.40 -13.29
C SER A 4 -25.59 3.82 -12.32
N ARG A 5 -26.41 4.70 -11.73
CA ARG A 5 -27.54 4.31 -10.89
C ARG A 5 -28.56 3.44 -11.65
N ALA A 6 -28.62 3.56 -12.98
CA ALA A 6 -29.52 2.78 -13.83
C ALA A 6 -29.09 1.32 -14.02
N GLY A 7 -27.97 0.90 -13.40
CA GLY A 7 -27.51 -0.48 -13.40
C GLY A 7 -26.27 -0.75 -14.26
N ASP A 8 -25.72 0.26 -14.93
CA ASP A 8 -24.44 0.07 -15.62
C ASP A 8 -23.34 -0.23 -14.59
N ARG A 9 -22.48 -1.20 -14.89
CA ARG A 9 -21.30 -1.58 -14.09
C ARG A 9 -20.14 -1.72 -15.04
N LEU A 10 -19.28 -0.70 -15.13
CA LEU A 10 -18.16 -0.60 -16.08
C LEU A 10 -18.62 -0.95 -17.53
N ALA A 11 -19.85 -0.58 -17.87
CA ALA A 11 -20.39 -0.86 -19.19
C ALA A 11 -19.72 -0.02 -20.26
N GLU A 12 -19.30 -0.65 -21.34
CA GLU A 12 -18.81 0.07 -22.50
C GLU A 12 -19.96 0.88 -23.13
N LYS A 13 -19.72 2.16 -23.38
CA LYS A 13 -20.69 3.06 -24.03
C LYS A 13 -20.06 3.72 -25.24
N THR A 14 -20.82 3.76 -26.31
CA THR A 14 -20.45 4.56 -27.47
C THR A 14 -20.54 6.04 -27.09
N PRO A 15 -19.49 6.84 -27.30
CA PRO A 15 -19.54 8.27 -27.07
C PRO A 15 -20.70 8.90 -27.85
N LEU A 16 -21.52 9.68 -27.17
CA LEU A 16 -22.53 10.50 -27.83
C LEU A 16 -21.81 11.66 -28.51
N LEU A 17 -21.69 11.58 -29.85
CA LEU A 17 -21.29 12.75 -30.65
C LEU A 17 -22.49 13.67 -30.69
N SER A 18 -22.57 14.62 -29.78
CA SER A 18 -23.63 15.63 -29.82
C SER A 18 -23.32 16.72 -30.84
N THR A 19 -24.38 17.23 -31.49
CA THR A 19 -24.32 18.52 -32.19
C THR A 19 -23.95 19.63 -31.20
N PRO A 20 -23.21 20.68 -31.64
CA PRO A 20 -22.83 21.79 -30.77
C PRO A 20 -24.07 22.40 -30.08
N GLY A 21 -24.14 22.28 -28.77
CA GLY A 21 -25.09 22.91 -27.90
C GLY A 21 -24.34 23.57 -26.74
N GLU A 22 -25.05 24.15 -25.81
CA GLU A 22 -24.42 24.57 -24.53
C GLU A 22 -23.79 23.36 -23.86
N VAL A 23 -22.50 23.46 -23.54
CA VAL A 23 -21.75 22.45 -22.78
C VAL A 23 -21.54 22.95 -21.35
N ASP A 24 -21.90 22.14 -20.39
CA ASP A 24 -21.72 22.49 -18.97
C ASP A 24 -20.23 22.47 -18.56
N HIS A 25 -19.46 21.56 -19.16
CA HIS A 25 -18.03 21.38 -18.85
C HIS A 25 -17.24 21.01 -20.09
N THR A 26 -16.01 21.50 -20.16
CA THR A 26 -15.06 21.16 -21.22
C THR A 26 -13.81 20.55 -20.60
N VAL A 27 -13.41 19.38 -21.11
CA VAL A 27 -12.11 18.77 -20.78
C VAL A 27 -11.19 18.96 -21.99
N VAL A 28 -10.05 19.63 -21.74
CA VAL A 28 -9.03 19.86 -22.78
C VAL A 28 -7.91 18.84 -22.60
N LEU A 29 -7.72 17.98 -23.59
CA LEU A 29 -6.61 17.05 -23.62
C LEU A 29 -5.40 17.73 -24.30
N LYS A 30 -4.24 17.64 -23.66
CA LYS A 30 -2.98 18.23 -24.13
C LYS A 30 -1.92 17.14 -24.26
N PRO A 31 -1.97 16.28 -25.27
CA PRO A 31 -1.14 15.09 -25.40
C PRO A 31 0.36 15.38 -25.53
N ASP A 32 0.71 16.61 -25.92
CA ASP A 32 2.11 17.05 -26.08
C ASP A 32 2.73 17.56 -24.76
N GLU A 33 1.91 17.83 -23.72
CA GLU A 33 2.42 18.19 -22.40
C GLU A 33 2.80 16.92 -21.63
N ARG A 34 4.05 16.85 -21.19
CA ARG A 34 4.59 15.70 -20.41
C ARG A 34 4.78 16.09 -18.96
N HIS A 35 4.42 15.19 -18.08
CA HIS A 35 4.58 15.30 -16.61
C HIS A 35 5.39 14.11 -16.07
N GLN A 36 5.18 13.73 -14.81
CA GLN A 36 5.85 12.59 -14.22
C GLN A 36 5.55 11.26 -14.96
N ALA A 37 6.50 10.35 -14.94
CA ALA A 37 6.26 8.99 -15.41
C ALA A 37 5.39 8.22 -14.43
N ILE A 38 4.39 7.49 -14.95
CA ILE A 38 3.52 6.65 -14.11
C ILE A 38 4.22 5.35 -13.78
N THR A 39 4.33 5.05 -12.49
CA THR A 39 4.89 3.80 -11.96
C THR A 39 3.92 2.64 -12.12
N GLY A 40 2.62 2.86 -11.82
CA GLY A 40 1.58 1.85 -11.99
C GLY A 40 0.37 2.07 -11.09
N PHE A 41 -0.63 1.20 -11.28
CA PHE A 41 -1.87 1.17 -10.50
C PHE A 41 -2.18 -0.26 -10.09
N GLY A 42 -2.76 -0.44 -8.89
CA GLY A 42 -3.19 -1.75 -8.45
C GLY A 42 -3.65 -1.79 -7.00
N GLY A 43 -3.55 -2.97 -6.39
CA GLY A 43 -3.94 -3.23 -5.01
C GLY A 43 -3.00 -4.24 -4.36
N SER A 44 -3.22 -4.52 -3.07
CA SER A 44 -2.28 -5.27 -2.27
C SER A 44 -2.67 -6.74 -2.11
N PHE A 45 -1.69 -7.61 -2.26
CA PHE A 45 -1.76 -8.99 -1.82
C PHE A 45 -1.57 -9.07 -0.31
N THR A 46 -2.59 -9.54 0.40
CA THR A 46 -2.51 -9.81 1.84
C THR A 46 -2.81 -11.27 2.13
N GLU A 47 -2.32 -11.79 3.25
CA GLU A 47 -2.63 -13.15 3.67
C GLU A 47 -4.15 -13.33 3.84
N SER A 48 -4.85 -12.32 4.37
CA SER A 48 -6.31 -12.31 4.50
C SER A 48 -7.02 -12.44 3.15
N GLY A 49 -6.63 -11.63 2.17
CA GLY A 49 -7.19 -11.71 0.82
C GLY A 49 -6.89 -13.04 0.14
N ALA A 50 -5.68 -13.54 0.30
CA ALA A 50 -5.26 -14.83 -0.24
C ALA A 50 -6.04 -15.99 0.38
N GLN A 51 -6.31 -15.95 1.70
CA GLN A 51 -7.15 -16.95 2.36
C GLN A 51 -8.59 -16.92 1.81
N VAL A 52 -9.21 -15.73 1.71
CA VAL A 52 -10.56 -15.58 1.15
C VAL A 52 -10.64 -16.15 -0.26
N LEU A 53 -9.69 -15.86 -1.11
CA LEU A 53 -9.64 -16.42 -2.46
C LEU A 53 -9.46 -17.95 -2.46
N SER A 54 -8.69 -18.49 -1.50
CA SER A 54 -8.49 -19.94 -1.39
C SER A 54 -9.77 -20.71 -1.05
N GLU A 55 -10.75 -20.05 -0.41
CA GLU A 55 -12.05 -20.63 -0.06
C GLU A 55 -13.00 -20.69 -1.26
N LEU A 56 -12.71 -19.96 -2.33
CA LEU A 56 -13.50 -20.00 -3.56
C LEU A 56 -13.20 -21.27 -4.38
N SER A 57 -14.17 -21.70 -5.18
CA SER A 57 -13.87 -22.71 -6.20
C SER A 57 -12.83 -22.19 -7.18
N ALA A 58 -11.98 -23.08 -7.72
CA ALA A 58 -10.91 -22.69 -8.63
C ALA A 58 -11.39 -21.81 -9.81
N PRO A 59 -12.54 -22.11 -10.49
CA PRO A 59 -13.05 -21.22 -11.54
C PRO A 59 -13.42 -19.82 -11.03
N LYS A 60 -14.02 -19.71 -9.84
CA LYS A 60 -14.40 -18.41 -9.28
C LYS A 60 -13.19 -17.60 -8.81
N ARG A 61 -12.22 -18.26 -8.21
CA ARG A 61 -10.94 -17.62 -7.84
C ARG A 61 -10.24 -17.08 -9.08
N ARG A 62 -10.17 -17.89 -10.14
CA ARG A 62 -9.58 -17.50 -11.41
C ARG A 62 -10.29 -16.28 -12.02
N GLU A 63 -11.62 -16.26 -12.03
CA GLU A 63 -12.44 -15.13 -12.51
C GLU A 63 -12.09 -13.83 -11.77
N VAL A 64 -11.92 -13.89 -10.44
CA VAL A 64 -11.53 -12.72 -9.64
C VAL A 64 -10.11 -12.25 -9.98
N ILE A 65 -9.15 -13.16 -10.07
CA ILE A 65 -7.76 -12.83 -10.36
C ILE A 65 -7.62 -12.26 -11.78
N GLU A 66 -8.29 -12.83 -12.76
CA GLU A 66 -8.32 -12.30 -14.13
C GLU A 66 -8.97 -10.91 -14.21
N ALA A 67 -10.01 -10.64 -13.42
CA ALA A 67 -10.62 -9.31 -13.36
C ALA A 67 -9.65 -8.22 -12.88
N TYR A 68 -8.68 -8.55 -12.03
CA TYR A 68 -7.65 -7.61 -11.60
C TYR A 68 -6.47 -7.52 -12.57
N PHE A 69 -5.96 -8.64 -13.06
CA PHE A 69 -4.65 -8.70 -13.70
C PHE A 69 -4.66 -8.84 -15.22
N SER A 70 -5.79 -9.29 -15.82
CA SER A 70 -5.82 -9.38 -17.28
C SER A 70 -5.90 -8.00 -17.95
N PRO A 71 -5.39 -7.86 -19.18
CA PRO A 71 -5.53 -6.62 -19.95
C PRO A 71 -6.99 -6.23 -20.23
N GLU A 72 -7.90 -7.21 -20.26
CA GLU A 72 -9.34 -7.00 -20.44
C GLU A 72 -10.04 -6.61 -19.12
N GLY A 73 -9.38 -6.84 -17.99
CA GLY A 73 -9.87 -6.48 -16.66
C GLY A 73 -9.35 -5.10 -16.21
N ALA A 74 -8.95 -5.00 -14.95
CA ALA A 74 -8.38 -3.77 -14.40
C ALA A 74 -6.93 -3.51 -14.86
N GLY A 75 -6.21 -4.55 -15.31
CA GLY A 75 -4.85 -4.46 -15.81
C GLY A 75 -3.89 -3.92 -14.76
N PHE A 76 -3.95 -4.44 -13.54
CA PHE A 76 -3.05 -4.00 -12.45
C PHE A 76 -1.60 -4.16 -12.87
N SER A 77 -0.82 -3.09 -12.72
CA SER A 77 0.58 -3.00 -13.13
C SER A 77 1.55 -2.73 -11.98
N LEU A 78 1.01 -2.38 -10.81
CA LEU A 78 1.75 -2.24 -9.57
C LEU A 78 0.94 -2.81 -8.41
N THR A 79 1.58 -3.63 -7.60
CA THR A 79 0.94 -4.26 -6.44
C THR A 79 1.81 -4.08 -5.21
N ARG A 80 1.24 -4.32 -4.04
CA ARG A 80 1.97 -4.33 -2.77
C ARG A 80 1.76 -5.66 -2.05
N THR A 81 2.72 -6.04 -1.20
CA THR A 81 2.58 -7.16 -0.27
C THR A 81 3.32 -6.86 1.03
N HIS A 82 3.06 -7.65 2.05
CA HIS A 82 3.73 -7.53 3.35
C HIS A 82 4.93 -8.48 3.47
N ILE A 83 5.93 -8.07 4.25
CA ILE A 83 7.07 -8.91 4.67
C ILE A 83 6.79 -9.42 6.08
N ALA A 84 6.58 -10.71 6.25
CA ALA A 84 6.01 -11.36 7.44
C ALA A 84 4.59 -10.86 7.75
N SER A 85 4.10 -10.96 8.99
CA SER A 85 2.72 -10.59 9.29
C SER A 85 2.47 -9.07 9.25
N CYS A 86 1.25 -8.73 8.90
CA CYS A 86 0.66 -7.40 9.00
C CYS A 86 -0.70 -7.49 9.70
N ASP A 87 -1.39 -6.39 9.88
CA ASP A 87 -2.74 -6.32 10.44
C ASP A 87 -3.74 -7.22 9.70
N PHE A 88 -3.64 -7.35 8.37
CA PHE A 88 -4.43 -8.27 7.55
C PHE A 88 -3.75 -9.62 7.32
N SER A 89 -3.15 -10.15 8.37
CA SER A 89 -2.72 -11.54 8.46
C SER A 89 -3.64 -12.33 9.39
N VAL A 90 -3.61 -13.65 9.27
CA VAL A 90 -4.42 -14.56 10.09
C VAL A 90 -3.92 -14.61 11.53
N ARG A 91 -2.63 -14.37 11.72
CA ARG A 91 -1.92 -14.35 13.02
C ARG A 91 -0.63 -13.56 12.90
N ASN A 92 -0.06 -13.18 14.04
CA ASN A 92 1.31 -12.65 14.03
C ASN A 92 2.31 -13.76 13.68
N TYR A 93 3.29 -13.44 12.84
CA TYR A 93 4.44 -14.29 12.54
C TYR A 93 5.63 -13.45 12.03
N THR A 94 6.80 -14.04 12.13
CA THR A 94 8.05 -13.52 11.54
C THR A 94 8.79 -14.67 10.88
N TYR A 95 9.62 -14.36 9.89
CA TYR A 95 10.49 -15.37 9.25
C TYR A 95 11.72 -15.72 10.10
N ALA A 96 12.04 -14.92 11.14
CA ALA A 96 13.14 -15.18 12.08
C ALA A 96 12.59 -15.34 13.51
N PRO A 97 11.95 -16.48 13.84
CA PRO A 97 11.25 -16.67 15.11
C PRO A 97 12.16 -16.96 16.29
N VAL A 98 13.44 -17.25 16.07
CA VAL A 98 14.37 -17.65 17.13
C VAL A 98 15.08 -16.42 17.68
N PRO A 99 14.89 -16.07 18.98
CA PRO A 99 15.55 -14.91 19.56
C PRO A 99 17.09 -15.06 19.55
N GLY A 100 17.77 -14.00 19.11
CA GLY A 100 19.24 -13.96 19.06
C GLY A 100 19.86 -14.66 17.84
N ASP A 101 19.05 -15.14 16.89
CA ASP A 101 19.52 -15.72 15.62
C ASP A 101 19.97 -14.59 14.65
N THR A 102 21.09 -13.96 14.95
CA THR A 102 21.62 -12.86 14.17
C THR A 102 22.13 -13.26 12.79
N GLU A 103 22.49 -14.53 12.61
CA GLU A 103 22.93 -15.11 11.32
C GLU A 103 21.74 -15.60 10.48
N LEU A 104 20.51 -15.51 11.01
CA LEU A 104 19.27 -15.92 10.35
C LEU A 104 19.30 -17.38 9.87
N GLU A 105 19.93 -18.27 10.66
CA GLU A 105 20.02 -19.72 10.35
C GLU A 105 18.64 -20.39 10.32
N HIS A 106 17.67 -19.85 11.08
CA HIS A 106 16.30 -20.35 11.17
C HIS A 106 15.29 -19.51 10.36
N PHE A 107 15.77 -18.69 9.42
CA PHE A 107 14.90 -17.90 8.58
C PHE A 107 14.06 -18.81 7.65
N SER A 108 12.74 -18.54 7.62
CA SER A 108 11.83 -19.30 6.75
C SER A 108 10.58 -18.50 6.39
N ILE A 109 10.25 -18.48 5.08
CA ILE A 109 8.99 -17.94 4.55
C ILE A 109 7.85 -18.97 4.55
N GLU A 110 7.99 -20.06 5.29
CA GLU A 110 6.99 -21.14 5.32
C GLU A 110 5.55 -20.65 5.62
N PRO A 111 5.30 -19.61 6.46
CA PRO A 111 3.97 -19.09 6.66
C PRO A 111 3.28 -18.64 5.36
N ASP A 112 4.01 -18.04 4.43
CA ASP A 112 3.45 -17.47 3.20
C ASP A 112 3.05 -18.55 2.18
N ARG A 113 3.61 -19.75 2.30
CA ARG A 113 3.37 -20.86 1.37
C ARG A 113 1.92 -21.35 1.38
N THR A 114 1.20 -21.08 2.45
CA THR A 114 -0.18 -21.57 2.60
C THR A 114 -1.14 -20.80 1.71
N TYR A 115 -1.07 -19.48 1.69
CA TYR A 115 -2.03 -18.62 1.00
C TYR A 115 -1.35 -17.61 0.06
N LEU A 116 -0.40 -16.82 0.57
CA LEU A 116 0.11 -15.64 -0.10
C LEU A 116 0.86 -15.98 -1.40
N LEU A 117 1.84 -16.89 -1.34
CA LEU A 117 2.61 -17.30 -2.53
C LEU A 117 1.72 -17.94 -3.62
N PRO A 118 0.77 -18.85 -3.30
CA PRO A 118 -0.17 -19.36 -4.30
C PRO A 118 -0.97 -18.27 -5.00
N MET A 119 -1.50 -17.28 -4.25
CA MET A 119 -2.26 -16.17 -4.83
C MET A 119 -1.42 -15.34 -5.81
N ILE A 120 -0.20 -14.96 -5.40
CA ILE A 120 0.70 -14.16 -6.25
C ILE A 120 1.04 -14.93 -7.54
N ARG A 121 1.33 -16.24 -7.44
CA ARG A 121 1.63 -17.08 -8.61
C ARG A 121 0.44 -17.18 -9.55
N GLU A 122 -0.79 -17.42 -9.03
CA GLU A 122 -1.99 -17.44 -9.86
C GLU A 122 -2.20 -16.11 -10.60
N ALA A 123 -1.86 -14.98 -9.98
CA ALA A 123 -1.91 -13.67 -10.63
C ALA A 123 -0.84 -13.52 -11.73
N MET A 124 0.38 -13.99 -11.49
CA MET A 124 1.46 -14.00 -12.49
C MET A 124 1.18 -14.92 -13.68
N GLU A 125 0.36 -15.95 -13.51
CA GLU A 125 -0.04 -16.88 -14.56
C GLU A 125 -1.20 -16.36 -15.44
N VAL A 126 -1.76 -15.20 -15.13
CA VAL A 126 -2.81 -14.59 -15.98
C VAL A 126 -2.19 -14.16 -17.31
N GLU A 127 -2.82 -14.53 -18.42
CA GLU A 127 -2.33 -14.16 -19.75
C GLU A 127 -2.30 -12.64 -19.92
N GLY A 128 -1.13 -12.11 -20.25
CA GLY A 128 -0.90 -10.68 -20.44
C GLY A 128 -0.73 -9.88 -19.13
N ALA A 129 -0.72 -10.54 -17.97
CA ALA A 129 -0.39 -9.86 -16.73
C ALA A 129 1.08 -9.41 -16.73
N ASP A 130 1.30 -8.14 -16.42
CA ASP A 130 2.64 -7.55 -16.26
C ASP A 130 2.60 -6.53 -15.13
N PHE A 131 3.01 -6.94 -13.94
CA PHE A 131 2.97 -6.11 -12.75
C PHE A 131 4.23 -6.21 -11.90
N ARG A 132 4.50 -5.14 -11.19
CA ARG A 132 5.58 -5.04 -10.22
C ARG A 132 5.02 -5.21 -8.81
N ILE A 133 5.86 -5.69 -7.90
CA ILE A 133 5.49 -5.86 -6.49
C ILE A 133 6.41 -5.00 -5.63
N ILE A 134 5.81 -4.16 -4.78
CA ILE A 134 6.49 -3.49 -3.67
C ILE A 134 6.17 -4.25 -2.38
N ALA A 135 7.15 -4.45 -1.50
CA ALA A 135 6.95 -5.19 -0.27
C ALA A 135 7.35 -4.37 0.96
N SER A 136 6.58 -4.46 2.02
CA SER A 136 6.76 -3.66 3.24
C SER A 136 6.68 -4.54 4.49
N PRO A 137 7.65 -4.50 5.42
CA PRO A 137 7.48 -5.05 6.75
C PRO A 137 6.67 -4.11 7.65
N TRP A 138 5.74 -4.64 8.42
CA TRP A 138 5.01 -3.88 9.45
C TRP A 138 5.81 -3.75 10.73
N THR A 139 6.59 -4.77 11.05
CA THR A 139 7.43 -4.80 12.23
C THR A 139 8.70 -5.61 12.00
N ALA A 140 9.78 -5.22 12.65
CA ALA A 140 10.91 -6.11 12.83
C ALA A 140 10.53 -7.29 13.76
N PRO A 141 11.23 -8.43 13.69
CA PRO A 141 11.04 -9.52 14.66
C PRO A 141 11.06 -8.98 16.10
N PRO A 142 10.12 -9.37 16.97
CA PRO A 142 10.01 -8.81 18.33
C PRO A 142 11.32 -8.80 19.12
N TRP A 143 12.15 -9.82 18.97
CA TRP A 143 13.42 -9.92 19.71
C TRP A 143 14.48 -8.89 19.26
N MET A 144 14.32 -8.26 18.09
CA MET A 144 15.18 -7.17 17.62
C MET A 144 14.73 -5.79 18.13
N LYS A 145 13.60 -5.71 18.85
CA LYS A 145 12.96 -4.45 19.24
C LYS A 145 13.12 -4.14 20.72
N THR A 146 13.13 -2.86 21.04
CA THR A 146 13.30 -2.35 22.42
C THR A 146 12.23 -2.84 23.40
N ASN A 147 11.00 -3.10 22.92
CA ASN A 147 9.87 -3.55 23.73
C ASN A 147 9.59 -5.06 23.60
N GLN A 148 10.29 -5.75 22.70
CA GLN A 148 10.15 -7.19 22.44
C GLN A 148 8.72 -7.65 22.13
N THR A 149 7.92 -6.78 21.50
CA THR A 149 6.53 -7.05 21.12
C THR A 149 6.29 -6.78 19.64
N TRP A 150 5.16 -7.24 19.13
CA TRP A 150 4.75 -7.01 17.74
C TRP A 150 4.46 -5.53 17.48
N ASN A 151 3.83 -4.84 18.44
CA ASN A 151 3.31 -3.49 18.28
C ASN A 151 4.24 -2.46 18.91
N GLY A 152 4.47 -1.35 18.22
CA GLY A 152 5.30 -0.24 18.70
C GLY A 152 6.75 -0.65 18.98
N GLY A 153 7.43 0.10 19.81
CA GLY A 153 8.86 -0.05 20.07
C GLY A 153 9.73 0.43 18.91
N ARG A 154 11.02 0.33 19.07
CA ARG A 154 12.03 0.71 18.08
C ARG A 154 12.92 -0.46 17.74
N LEU A 155 13.43 -0.51 16.53
CA LEU A 155 14.52 -1.42 16.19
C LEU A 155 15.77 -1.01 17.00
N MET A 156 16.42 -1.97 17.65
CA MET A 156 17.67 -1.71 18.37
C MET A 156 18.82 -1.55 17.38
N GLU A 157 19.69 -0.55 17.58
CA GLU A 157 20.79 -0.26 16.65
C GLU A 157 21.70 -1.47 16.41
N GLU A 158 21.94 -2.29 17.45
CA GLU A 158 22.71 -3.52 17.36
C GLU A 158 22.11 -4.55 16.38
N HIS A 159 20.85 -4.40 16.01
CA HIS A 159 20.14 -5.28 15.07
C HIS A 159 19.88 -4.64 13.69
N TYR A 160 20.37 -3.44 13.43
CA TYR A 160 20.18 -2.79 12.11
C TYR A 160 20.74 -3.65 10.98
N GLY A 161 21.96 -4.19 11.15
CA GLY A 161 22.54 -5.11 10.18
C GLY A 161 21.71 -6.38 10.00
N THR A 162 21.33 -7.02 11.11
CA THR A 162 20.51 -8.25 11.07
C THR A 162 19.15 -8.02 10.40
N PHE A 163 18.51 -6.85 10.64
CA PHE A 163 17.22 -6.56 9.99
C PHE A 163 17.38 -6.22 8.51
N ALA A 164 18.48 -5.59 8.11
CA ALA A 164 18.81 -5.41 6.71
C ALA A 164 19.01 -6.77 6.00
N ASP A 165 19.78 -7.68 6.60
CA ASP A 165 19.99 -9.04 6.09
C ASP A 165 18.69 -9.86 6.07
N TYR A 166 17.78 -9.65 7.02
CA TYR A 166 16.45 -10.25 7.03
C TYR A 166 15.63 -9.84 5.80
N ILE A 167 15.65 -8.55 5.45
CA ILE A 167 14.96 -8.04 4.24
C ILE A 167 15.63 -8.60 2.96
N VAL A 168 16.96 -8.60 2.89
CA VAL A 168 17.69 -9.17 1.75
C VAL A 168 17.37 -10.65 1.59
N ARG A 169 17.39 -11.43 2.68
CA ARG A 169 17.04 -12.85 2.64
C ARG A 169 15.60 -13.11 2.18
N TYR A 170 14.67 -12.24 2.55
CA TYR A 170 13.31 -12.28 2.01
C TYR A 170 13.31 -12.08 0.48
N LEU A 171 14.00 -11.05 -0.02
CA LEU A 171 14.09 -10.75 -1.44
C LEU A 171 14.67 -11.91 -2.25
N GLU A 172 15.77 -12.48 -1.78
CA GLU A 172 16.41 -13.64 -2.40
C GLU A 172 15.51 -14.88 -2.40
N THR A 173 14.80 -15.11 -1.28
CA THR A 173 13.93 -16.28 -1.13
C THR A 173 12.70 -16.15 -2.04
N TYR A 174 12.09 -14.97 -2.12
CA TYR A 174 10.95 -14.72 -3.03
C TYR A 174 11.38 -14.82 -4.49
N ALA A 175 12.56 -14.30 -4.84
CA ALA A 175 13.11 -14.46 -6.19
C ALA A 175 13.34 -15.95 -6.53
N ALA A 176 13.84 -16.76 -5.58
CA ALA A 176 13.99 -18.21 -5.75
C ALA A 176 12.63 -18.94 -5.91
N GLU A 177 11.55 -18.40 -5.34
CA GLU A 177 10.17 -18.88 -5.57
C GLU A 177 9.58 -18.40 -6.92
N GLY A 178 10.35 -17.64 -7.71
CA GLY A 178 9.90 -17.07 -8.99
C GLY A 178 9.07 -15.79 -8.85
N ILE A 179 9.10 -15.14 -7.70
CA ILE A 179 8.36 -13.91 -7.40
C ILE A 179 9.38 -12.78 -7.15
N PRO A 180 9.85 -12.08 -8.18
CA PRO A 180 10.77 -10.97 -7.99
C PRO A 180 10.08 -9.76 -7.36
N ILE A 181 10.68 -9.22 -6.30
CA ILE A 181 10.21 -8.00 -5.65
C ILE A 181 10.91 -6.80 -6.28
N TRP A 182 10.13 -5.93 -6.93
CA TRP A 182 10.64 -4.75 -7.62
C TRP A 182 11.07 -3.63 -6.66
N GLY A 183 10.34 -3.48 -5.57
CA GLY A 183 10.62 -2.42 -4.59
C GLY A 183 10.29 -2.83 -3.18
N ILE A 184 10.86 -2.14 -2.22
CA ILE A 184 10.55 -2.31 -0.79
C ILE A 184 10.35 -0.95 -0.13
N THR A 185 9.61 -0.95 0.97
CA THR A 185 9.75 0.09 1.98
C THR A 185 10.49 -0.49 3.19
N PRO A 186 11.34 0.29 3.88
CA PRO A 186 12.10 -0.21 5.04
C PRO A 186 11.19 -0.65 6.19
N ILE A 187 10.05 0.02 6.34
CA ILE A 187 8.99 -0.28 7.31
C ILE A 187 7.69 0.39 6.88
N ASN A 188 6.55 -0.25 7.12
CA ASN A 188 5.24 0.36 7.01
C ASN A 188 4.99 1.30 8.18
N GLU A 189 4.50 2.50 7.91
CA GLU A 189 4.06 3.49 8.91
C GLU A 189 5.03 3.70 10.07
N PRO A 190 6.24 4.26 9.82
CA PRO A 190 7.30 4.39 10.83
C PRO A 190 6.96 5.34 11.98
N LEU A 191 5.91 6.16 11.88
CA LEU A 191 5.39 6.92 13.03
C LEU A 191 4.63 5.99 13.99
N GLY A 192 4.24 4.80 13.52
CA GLY A 192 3.62 3.73 14.29
C GLY A 192 2.19 4.03 14.72
N ASN A 193 1.52 3.01 15.21
CA ASN A 193 0.17 3.13 15.79
C ASN A 193 0.14 2.82 17.29
N GLY A 194 1.16 2.14 17.79
CA GLY A 194 1.39 1.88 19.21
C GLY A 194 0.57 0.77 19.86
N SER A 195 -0.55 0.29 19.29
CA SER A 195 -1.43 -0.60 20.06
C SER A 195 -2.20 -1.67 19.28
N ASN A 196 -2.61 -1.44 18.05
CA ASN A 196 -3.62 -2.28 17.42
C ASN A 196 -3.05 -3.35 16.51
N TRP A 197 -2.00 -3.03 15.74
CA TRP A 197 -1.36 -3.96 14.80
C TRP A 197 0.16 -3.84 14.83
N GLU A 198 0.83 -4.72 14.13
CA GLU A 198 2.28 -4.75 14.02
C GLU A 198 2.82 -3.40 13.61
N SER A 199 3.84 -2.91 14.30
CA SER A 199 4.48 -1.64 13.97
C SER A 199 5.87 -1.53 14.60
N THR A 200 6.70 -0.70 14.01
CA THR A 200 8.03 -0.33 14.53
C THR A 200 8.26 1.14 14.30
N HIS A 201 8.54 1.87 15.37
CA HIS A 201 8.85 3.29 15.29
C HIS A 201 10.25 3.57 14.78
N PHE A 202 10.35 4.54 13.87
CA PHE A 202 11.59 5.18 13.47
C PHE A 202 11.42 6.69 13.54
N THR A 203 12.50 7.40 13.85
CA THR A 203 12.64 8.82 13.52
C THR A 203 13.25 8.97 12.13
N PRO A 204 13.16 10.17 11.49
CA PRO A 204 13.83 10.40 10.22
C PRO A 204 15.35 10.11 10.27
N ALA A 205 16.03 10.48 11.37
CA ALA A 205 17.45 10.24 11.55
C ALA A 205 17.81 8.76 11.70
N GLU A 206 17.03 8.00 12.47
CA GLU A 206 17.20 6.53 12.59
C GLU A 206 16.97 5.84 11.25
N MET A 207 15.99 6.30 10.47
CA MET A 207 15.73 5.77 9.13
C MET A 207 16.88 6.11 8.16
N ALA A 208 17.43 7.31 8.21
CA ALA A 208 18.59 7.69 7.41
C ALA A 208 19.81 6.80 7.72
N GLU A 209 20.09 6.56 9.00
CA GLU A 209 21.17 5.65 9.40
C GLU A 209 20.89 4.20 8.98
N PHE A 210 19.65 3.72 9.16
CA PHE A 210 19.27 2.35 8.75
C PHE A 210 19.40 2.16 7.24
N VAL A 211 18.86 3.07 6.43
CA VAL A 211 18.91 2.97 4.97
C VAL A 211 20.34 3.19 4.46
N GLY A 212 20.99 4.25 4.92
CA GLY A 212 22.34 4.63 4.42
C GLY A 212 23.47 3.77 4.93
N GLY A 213 23.37 3.26 6.17
CA GLY A 213 24.40 2.48 6.81
C GLY A 213 24.25 0.97 6.72
N HIS A 214 23.02 0.47 6.49
CA HIS A 214 22.74 -0.97 6.58
C HIS A 214 21.93 -1.48 5.39
N LEU A 215 20.67 -1.06 5.21
CA LEU A 215 19.77 -1.65 4.21
C LEU A 215 20.26 -1.43 2.77
N GLY A 216 20.59 -0.18 2.42
CA GLY A 216 21.09 0.14 1.08
C GLY A 216 22.36 -0.63 0.71
N PRO A 217 23.40 -0.61 1.57
CA PRO A 217 24.60 -1.43 1.36
C PRO A 217 24.33 -2.93 1.28
N ALA A 218 23.38 -3.46 2.06
CA ALA A 218 23.04 -4.89 2.03
C ALA A 218 22.36 -5.29 0.70
N VAL A 219 21.39 -4.48 0.22
CA VAL A 219 20.73 -4.70 -1.08
C VAL A 219 21.73 -4.60 -2.23
N GLU A 220 22.59 -3.58 -2.23
CA GLU A 220 23.65 -3.40 -3.22
C GLU A 220 24.67 -4.56 -3.18
N GLY A 221 25.11 -4.95 -1.96
CA GLY A 221 26.04 -6.05 -1.75
C GLY A 221 25.53 -7.41 -2.20
N ALA A 222 24.22 -7.62 -2.14
CA ALA A 222 23.54 -8.81 -2.66
C ALA A 222 23.34 -8.76 -4.19
N GLY A 223 23.68 -7.67 -4.86
CA GLY A 223 23.51 -7.51 -6.32
C GLY A 223 22.05 -7.42 -6.74
N LEU A 224 21.16 -6.98 -5.86
CA LEU A 224 19.73 -6.83 -6.13
C LEU A 224 19.43 -5.43 -6.72
N ASP A 225 18.58 -5.40 -7.76
CA ASP A 225 18.06 -4.15 -8.36
C ASP A 225 16.68 -3.78 -7.77
N THR A 226 16.51 -4.00 -6.46
CA THR A 226 15.29 -3.69 -5.75
C THR A 226 15.29 -2.24 -5.30
N LYS A 227 14.23 -1.51 -5.63
CA LYS A 227 14.06 -0.09 -5.31
C LYS A 227 13.73 0.12 -3.84
N ILE A 228 14.26 1.16 -3.22
CA ILE A 228 13.97 1.53 -1.83
C ILE A 228 13.11 2.78 -1.80
N TRP A 229 11.88 2.63 -1.34
CA TRP A 229 10.89 3.69 -1.17
C TRP A 229 10.74 4.01 0.32
N VAL A 230 11.09 5.22 0.73
CA VAL A 230 11.09 5.59 2.14
C VAL A 230 9.78 6.24 2.58
N TYR A 231 9.61 6.42 3.87
CA TYR A 231 8.48 7.03 4.56
C TYR A 231 7.28 6.09 4.72
N ASP A 232 6.57 5.73 3.64
CA ASP A 232 5.44 4.78 3.64
C ASP A 232 4.39 5.11 4.72
N GLN A 233 3.99 6.40 4.79
CA GLN A 233 3.18 7.00 5.85
C GLN A 233 2.26 8.08 5.26
N ASN A 234 1.35 8.63 6.08
CA ASN A 234 0.39 9.65 5.67
C ASN A 234 1.04 10.96 5.17
N ARG A 235 0.34 11.67 4.31
CA ARG A 235 0.75 12.96 3.72
C ARG A 235 0.49 14.13 4.69
N GLU A 236 1.20 14.15 5.80
CA GLU A 236 1.13 15.14 6.88
C GLU A 236 2.37 16.03 6.90
N GLU A 237 2.42 17.03 7.78
CA GLU A 237 3.55 17.97 7.87
C GLU A 237 4.88 17.26 8.16
N GLU A 238 4.82 16.16 8.90
CA GLU A 238 5.98 15.32 9.21
C GLU A 238 6.69 14.80 7.95
N MET A 239 5.96 14.60 6.85
CA MET A 239 6.54 14.19 5.57
C MET A 239 7.64 15.14 5.10
N LEU A 240 7.54 16.45 5.39
CA LEU A 240 8.54 17.43 5.00
C LEU A 240 9.87 17.24 5.76
N ASP A 241 9.79 16.95 7.05
CA ASP A 241 10.99 16.67 7.86
C ASP A 241 11.64 15.35 7.43
N TRP A 242 10.85 14.34 7.16
CA TRP A 242 11.32 13.06 6.62
C TRP A 242 12.02 13.23 5.27
N ALA A 243 11.41 13.92 4.32
CA ALA A 243 11.99 14.17 3.02
C ALA A 243 13.31 14.92 3.11
N ARG A 244 13.34 16.02 3.90
CA ARG A 244 14.55 16.83 4.09
C ARG A 244 15.65 16.07 4.78
N THR A 245 15.34 15.25 5.77
CA THR A 245 16.34 14.44 6.48
C THR A 245 16.93 13.37 5.58
N LEU A 246 16.09 12.59 4.91
CA LEU A 246 16.51 11.43 4.13
C LEU A 246 17.20 11.82 2.82
N PHE A 247 16.66 12.79 2.09
CA PHE A 247 17.20 13.16 0.78
C PHE A 247 18.43 14.09 0.86
N ASN A 248 18.68 14.72 2.01
CA ASN A 248 19.93 15.49 2.24
C ASN A 248 21.00 14.66 2.95
N ASP A 249 20.72 13.48 3.47
CA ASP A 249 21.73 12.58 3.99
C ASP A 249 22.48 11.90 2.83
N GLU A 250 23.77 12.18 2.67
CA GLU A 250 24.56 11.69 1.53
C GLU A 250 24.64 10.16 1.47
N LYS A 251 24.55 9.45 2.60
CA LYS A 251 24.60 8.00 2.64
C LYS A 251 23.24 7.38 2.30
N ALA A 252 22.17 7.92 2.86
CA ALA A 252 20.82 7.41 2.61
C ALA A 252 20.35 7.74 1.18
N ALA A 253 20.50 8.99 0.74
CA ALA A 253 19.98 9.50 -0.52
C ALA A 253 20.42 8.68 -1.75
N ARG A 254 21.64 8.16 -1.76
CA ARG A 254 22.16 7.35 -2.88
C ARG A 254 21.48 5.98 -3.03
N HIS A 255 20.79 5.51 -2.01
CA HIS A 255 20.08 4.23 -2.00
C HIS A 255 18.56 4.39 -2.07
N ILE A 256 18.06 5.62 -2.03
CA ILE A 256 16.62 5.91 -2.05
C ILE A 256 16.19 6.18 -3.48
N ASP A 257 15.16 5.47 -3.92
CA ASP A 257 14.57 5.60 -5.26
C ASP A 257 13.28 6.43 -5.28
N GLY A 258 12.74 6.81 -4.12
CA GLY A 258 11.56 7.65 -4.00
C GLY A 258 10.93 7.60 -2.61
N MET A 259 9.77 8.26 -2.49
CA MET A 259 9.01 8.34 -1.23
C MET A 259 7.62 7.76 -1.41
N ALA A 260 7.23 6.84 -0.55
CA ALA A 260 5.92 6.21 -0.50
C ALA A 260 5.00 6.95 0.47
N VAL A 261 3.71 7.07 0.14
CA VAL A 261 2.73 7.81 0.94
C VAL A 261 1.39 7.08 1.04
N HIS A 262 0.69 7.31 2.16
CA HIS A 262 -0.67 6.85 2.45
C HIS A 262 -1.67 8.01 2.48
N TRP A 263 -2.98 7.74 2.66
CA TRP A 263 -4.02 8.75 2.59
C TRP A 263 -4.86 8.95 3.86
N TYR A 264 -4.45 8.35 4.99
CA TYR A 264 -5.29 8.29 6.18
C TYR A 264 -5.31 9.59 7.02
N GLN A 265 -4.50 10.60 6.65
CA GLN A 265 -4.48 11.90 7.35
C GLN A 265 -5.79 12.67 7.23
N SER A 266 -6.57 12.46 6.15
CA SER A 266 -7.82 13.18 5.91
C SER A 266 -8.72 12.43 4.94
N THR A 267 -10.04 12.56 5.11
CA THR A 267 -11.05 12.03 4.17
C THR A 267 -11.41 13.03 3.08
N ASP A 268 -10.98 14.29 3.15
CA ASP A 268 -11.32 15.35 2.18
C ASP A 268 -10.12 16.10 1.61
N SER A 269 -8.93 15.95 2.17
CA SER A 269 -7.69 16.56 1.69
C SER A 269 -6.68 15.51 1.22
N ILE A 270 -5.97 15.82 0.15
CA ILE A 270 -4.87 14.99 -0.37
C ILE A 270 -3.49 15.42 0.14
N GLY A 271 -3.39 16.45 0.98
CA GLY A 271 -2.09 17.01 1.38
C GLY A 271 -1.33 17.68 0.22
N ALA A 272 -2.06 18.37 -0.67
CA ALA A 272 -1.51 18.91 -1.93
C ALA A 272 -0.27 19.81 -1.74
N GLU A 273 -0.31 20.72 -0.75
CA GLU A 273 0.81 21.63 -0.47
C GLU A 273 2.07 20.88 -0.03
N ILE A 274 1.90 19.77 0.68
CA ILE A 274 2.99 18.93 1.16
C ILE A 274 3.62 18.20 -0.03
N LEU A 275 2.80 17.55 -0.87
CA LEU A 275 3.25 16.87 -2.08
C LEU A 275 4.01 17.82 -3.02
N ASP A 276 3.43 19.01 -3.29
CA ASP A 276 4.05 20.02 -4.14
C ASP A 276 5.37 20.54 -3.55
N THR A 277 5.45 20.65 -2.22
CA THR A 277 6.66 21.11 -1.56
C THR A 277 7.77 20.09 -1.66
N VAL A 278 7.49 18.82 -1.41
CA VAL A 278 8.48 17.74 -1.55
C VAL A 278 8.95 17.63 -2.99
N ALA A 279 8.02 17.63 -3.96
CA ALA A 279 8.37 17.54 -5.38
C ALA A 279 9.19 18.75 -5.87
N ARG A 280 8.93 19.95 -5.33
CA ARG A 280 9.72 21.14 -5.65
C ARG A 280 11.11 21.13 -5.03
N GLU A 281 11.24 20.66 -3.78
CA GLU A 281 12.53 20.59 -3.09
C GLU A 281 13.40 19.43 -3.59
N PHE A 282 12.77 18.33 -4.01
CA PHE A 282 13.43 17.10 -4.46
C PHE A 282 12.85 16.58 -5.78
N PRO A 283 13.01 17.30 -6.90
CA PRO A 283 12.34 17.00 -8.16
C PRO A 283 12.74 15.66 -8.80
N GLU A 284 13.88 15.11 -8.42
CA GLU A 284 14.36 13.81 -8.92
C GLU A 284 13.79 12.62 -8.11
N GLN A 285 13.10 12.89 -6.99
CA GLN A 285 12.55 11.86 -6.11
C GLN A 285 11.06 11.66 -6.41
N PRO A 286 10.67 10.54 -7.02
CA PRO A 286 9.26 10.26 -7.31
C PRO A 286 8.47 10.01 -6.03
N LEU A 287 7.20 10.40 -6.05
CA LEU A 287 6.23 10.16 -4.98
C LEU A 287 5.26 9.06 -5.41
N LEU A 288 5.05 8.06 -4.57
CA LEU A 288 4.18 6.92 -4.86
C LEU A 288 3.12 6.78 -3.77
N HIS A 289 1.84 6.75 -4.14
CA HIS A 289 0.80 6.31 -3.21
C HIS A 289 0.86 4.79 -3.07
N SER A 290 1.29 4.32 -1.91
CA SER A 290 1.58 2.91 -1.64
C SER A 290 0.47 2.18 -0.89
N GLU A 291 -0.42 2.93 -0.23
CA GLU A 291 -1.55 2.34 0.49
C GLU A 291 -2.72 3.31 0.65
N GLY A 292 -3.93 2.79 0.47
CA GLY A 292 -5.18 3.46 0.80
C GLY A 292 -6.33 2.48 0.75
N CYS A 293 -7.26 2.57 1.69
CA CYS A 293 -8.52 1.84 1.63
C CYS A 293 -9.64 2.68 2.20
N ILE A 294 -10.87 2.25 1.95
CA ILE A 294 -12.01 2.74 2.70
C ILE A 294 -11.96 2.05 4.05
N ASP A 295 -11.71 2.86 5.07
CA ASP A 295 -11.67 2.39 6.45
C ASP A 295 -13.03 1.97 6.97
N ALA A 296 -12.96 1.23 8.06
CA ALA A 296 -14.04 0.55 8.72
C ALA A 296 -15.38 1.26 8.70
N MET A 297 -16.36 0.51 8.38
CA MET A 297 -17.73 0.80 8.75
C MET A 297 -17.87 0.49 10.22
N GLY A 298 -18.37 1.46 11.00
CA GLY A 298 -18.56 1.28 12.43
C GLY A 298 -19.36 0.03 12.76
N ASP A 299 -19.18 -0.46 13.97
CA ASP A 299 -19.85 -1.67 14.51
C ASP A 299 -21.40 -1.63 14.40
N ASP A 300 -21.96 -0.44 14.19
CA ASP A 300 -23.42 -0.20 14.14
C ASP A 300 -24.04 -0.40 12.74
N GLU A 301 -23.24 -0.57 11.68
CA GLU A 301 -23.79 -0.80 10.34
C GLU A 301 -24.18 -2.26 10.15
N PRO A 302 -25.37 -2.54 9.57
CA PRO A 302 -25.77 -3.91 9.27
C PRO A 302 -24.77 -4.55 8.31
N VAL A 303 -24.11 -5.61 8.75
CA VAL A 303 -23.19 -6.38 7.92
C VAL A 303 -23.88 -6.75 6.60
N GLY A 304 -23.35 -6.22 5.49
CA GLY A 304 -23.83 -6.51 4.16
C GLY A 304 -24.75 -5.46 3.51
N ALA A 305 -25.08 -4.36 4.16
CA ALA A 305 -25.87 -3.28 3.52
C ALA A 305 -25.21 -2.77 2.24
N TRP A 306 -23.89 -2.68 2.22
CA TRP A 306 -23.09 -2.26 1.06
C TRP A 306 -23.01 -3.30 -0.07
N LEU A 307 -23.44 -4.54 0.18
CA LEU A 307 -23.55 -5.57 -0.86
C LEU A 307 -24.81 -5.42 -1.71
N GLU A 308 -25.73 -4.55 -1.31
CA GLU A 308 -26.91 -4.26 -2.09
C GLU A 308 -26.55 -3.37 -3.29
N ASP A 309 -26.99 -3.78 -4.48
CA ASP A 309 -26.62 -3.14 -5.77
C ASP A 309 -26.82 -1.64 -5.84
N ASP A 310 -27.80 -1.09 -5.11
CA ASP A 310 -28.15 0.31 -5.10
C ASP A 310 -27.61 1.08 -3.89
N TRP A 311 -26.94 0.41 -2.94
CA TRP A 311 -26.50 1.01 -1.68
C TRP A 311 -25.66 2.27 -1.89
N TYR A 312 -24.63 2.21 -2.75
CA TYR A 312 -23.75 3.34 -3.05
C TYR A 312 -24.44 4.59 -3.62
N TRP A 313 -25.68 4.45 -4.08
CA TRP A 313 -26.48 5.54 -4.62
C TRP A 313 -27.47 6.14 -3.63
N ARG A 314 -27.62 5.54 -2.45
CA ARG A 314 -28.51 6.01 -1.40
C ARG A 314 -27.92 7.25 -0.71
N PRO A 315 -28.76 8.17 -0.20
CA PRO A 315 -28.26 9.31 0.57
C PRO A 315 -27.43 8.89 1.79
N GLU A 316 -27.80 7.77 2.40
CA GLU A 316 -27.18 7.20 3.59
C GLU A 316 -25.74 6.67 3.32
N ALA A 317 -25.44 6.31 2.08
CA ALA A 317 -24.12 5.83 1.65
C ALA A 317 -23.08 6.98 1.62
N THR A 318 -23.01 7.74 2.68
CA THR A 318 -22.09 8.90 2.82
C THR A 318 -21.30 8.82 4.09
N ASP A 319 -21.36 7.72 4.82
CA ASP A 319 -20.82 7.72 6.16
C ASP A 319 -19.62 6.84 6.31
N TRP A 320 -18.46 7.43 6.10
CA TRP A 320 -17.22 6.80 6.52
C TRP A 320 -16.18 7.88 6.87
N GLY A 321 -16.60 8.82 7.73
CA GLY A 321 -15.66 9.56 8.54
C GLY A 321 -14.91 8.55 9.43
N PHE A 322 -13.64 8.80 9.70
CA PHE A 322 -12.88 7.92 10.59
C PHE A 322 -13.40 8.07 12.02
N PHE A 323 -14.31 7.19 12.42
CA PHE A 323 -14.92 7.22 13.75
C PHE A 323 -13.89 7.01 14.88
N TRP A 324 -12.78 6.38 14.57
CA TRP A 324 -11.64 6.17 15.47
C TRP A 324 -10.79 7.44 15.66
N ALA A 325 -10.94 8.45 14.81
CA ALA A 325 -10.19 9.70 14.95
C ALA A 325 -10.55 10.40 16.25
N ALA A 326 -9.56 10.93 16.95
CA ALA A 326 -9.75 11.75 18.13
C ALA A 326 -10.66 12.95 17.83
N GLU A 327 -11.44 13.40 18.82
CA GLU A 327 -12.45 14.43 18.61
C GLU A 327 -11.90 15.71 17.99
N GLU A 328 -10.70 16.11 18.38
CA GLU A 328 -9.97 17.26 17.83
C GLU A 328 -9.59 17.13 16.36
N ASN A 329 -9.52 15.91 15.83
CA ASN A 329 -9.13 15.63 14.46
C ASN A 329 -10.33 15.32 13.55
N ARG A 330 -11.55 15.25 14.08
CA ARG A 330 -12.74 14.86 13.30
C ARG A 330 -13.07 15.81 12.17
N ASP A 331 -12.70 17.09 12.28
CA ASP A 331 -12.89 18.05 11.19
C ASP A 331 -12.06 17.72 9.94
N HIS A 332 -10.98 16.92 10.10
CA HIS A 332 -10.18 16.42 9.00
C HIS A 332 -10.78 15.17 8.33
N HIS A 333 -11.86 14.62 8.94
CA HIS A 333 -12.49 13.39 8.51
C HIS A 333 -14.00 13.55 8.34
N PRO A 334 -14.46 14.51 7.52
CA PRO A 334 -15.89 14.67 7.27
C PRO A 334 -16.43 13.43 6.52
N ARG A 335 -17.75 13.26 6.64
CA ARG A 335 -18.45 12.20 5.88
C ARG A 335 -18.25 12.37 4.39
N TYR A 336 -18.04 11.28 3.68
CA TYR A 336 -17.76 11.29 2.25
C TYR A 336 -18.45 10.12 1.53
N ARG A 337 -18.49 10.19 0.20
CA ARG A 337 -18.88 9.07 -0.64
C ARG A 337 -17.62 8.37 -1.11
N PRO A 338 -17.46 7.04 -0.86
CA PRO A 338 -16.23 6.31 -1.15
C PRO A 338 -15.70 6.54 -2.57
N PHE A 339 -16.55 6.38 -3.59
CA PHE A 339 -16.11 6.58 -4.97
C PHE A 339 -15.63 8.00 -5.27
N ARG A 340 -16.14 9.03 -4.57
CA ARG A 340 -15.66 10.40 -4.71
C ARG A 340 -14.28 10.59 -4.10
N ARG A 341 -14.01 9.93 -2.97
CA ARG A 341 -12.69 9.96 -2.37
C ARG A 341 -11.66 9.35 -3.31
N TYR A 342 -11.91 8.14 -3.83
CA TYR A 342 -11.03 7.52 -4.81
C TYR A 342 -10.80 8.40 -6.04
N ALA A 343 -11.89 8.87 -6.69
CA ALA A 343 -11.78 9.69 -7.89
C ALA A 343 -10.99 10.99 -7.63
N ARG A 344 -11.27 11.67 -6.52
CA ARG A 344 -10.56 12.88 -6.13
C ARG A 344 -9.09 12.62 -5.86
N ASP A 345 -8.81 11.62 -5.04
CA ASP A 345 -7.45 11.31 -4.59
C ASP A 345 -6.56 10.85 -5.75
N LEU A 346 -7.09 10.00 -6.64
CA LEU A 346 -6.38 9.59 -7.85
C LEU A 346 -6.12 10.79 -8.78
N ILE A 347 -7.15 11.58 -9.10
CA ILE A 347 -7.01 12.70 -10.03
C ILE A 347 -6.13 13.80 -9.45
N LEU A 348 -6.39 14.23 -8.23
CA LEU A 348 -5.60 15.29 -7.61
C LEU A 348 -4.21 14.81 -7.23
N GLY A 349 -4.06 13.59 -6.72
CA GLY A 349 -2.75 13.01 -6.41
C GLY A 349 -1.82 13.00 -7.63
N LEU A 350 -2.31 12.57 -8.78
CA LEU A 350 -1.54 12.62 -10.03
C LEU A 350 -1.23 14.07 -10.48
N ASN A 351 -2.15 15.02 -10.26
CA ASN A 351 -1.89 16.43 -10.52
C ASN A 351 -0.86 17.04 -9.55
N HIS A 352 -0.69 16.45 -8.38
CA HIS A 352 0.26 16.84 -7.34
C HIS A 352 1.41 15.81 -7.20
N HIS A 353 1.95 15.37 -8.35
CA HIS A 353 3.20 14.64 -8.51
C HIS A 353 3.20 13.16 -8.12
N LEU A 354 2.09 12.56 -7.67
CA LEU A 354 2.07 11.11 -7.46
C LEU A 354 2.30 10.37 -8.78
N THR A 355 3.15 9.35 -8.75
CA THR A 355 3.52 8.55 -9.92
C THR A 355 2.71 7.26 -10.04
N GLY A 356 1.87 6.94 -9.07
CA GLY A 356 1.08 5.72 -9.09
C GLY A 356 0.19 5.61 -7.87
N TRP A 357 -0.60 4.55 -7.86
CA TRP A 357 -1.57 4.29 -6.80
C TRP A 357 -1.70 2.80 -6.51
N VAL A 358 -1.51 2.43 -5.27
CA VAL A 358 -1.78 1.07 -4.78
C VAL A 358 -2.83 1.14 -3.68
N ASP A 359 -3.92 0.42 -3.90
CA ASP A 359 -4.96 0.23 -2.90
C ASP A 359 -4.54 -0.83 -1.87
N TRP A 360 -5.17 -0.85 -0.69
CA TRP A 360 -4.88 -1.87 0.30
C TRP A 360 -5.47 -3.22 -0.14
N ASN A 361 -6.17 -3.93 0.70
CA ASN A 361 -6.63 -5.28 0.40
C ASN A 361 -7.44 -5.39 -0.90
N MET A 362 -7.01 -6.20 -1.86
CA MET A 362 -7.78 -6.46 -3.08
C MET A 362 -9.09 -7.19 -2.80
N VAL A 363 -9.08 -8.10 -1.84
CA VAL A 363 -10.25 -8.95 -1.51
C VAL A 363 -10.30 -9.18 -0.02
N LEU A 364 -11.48 -9.02 0.56
CA LEU A 364 -11.81 -9.38 1.93
C LEU A 364 -13.17 -10.09 1.95
N ASN A 365 -13.50 -10.77 3.04
CA ASN A 365 -14.84 -11.29 3.24
C ASN A 365 -15.82 -10.18 3.62
N THR A 366 -17.11 -10.49 3.72
CA THR A 366 -18.18 -9.54 4.04
C THR A 366 -18.11 -8.92 5.44
N ARG A 367 -17.11 -9.26 6.22
CA ARG A 367 -16.83 -8.70 7.56
C ARG A 367 -15.48 -7.96 7.61
N GLY A 368 -14.88 -7.66 6.45
CA GLY A 368 -13.58 -7.00 6.40
C GLY A 368 -12.39 -7.87 6.81
N GLY A 369 -12.53 -9.18 6.79
CA GLY A 369 -11.46 -10.10 7.23
C GLY A 369 -11.23 -11.26 6.27
N PRO A 370 -10.65 -12.37 6.76
CA PRO A 370 -10.19 -12.58 8.14
C PRO A 370 -8.93 -11.78 8.49
N ASN A 371 -8.84 -11.27 9.70
CA ASN A 371 -7.59 -10.69 10.20
C ASN A 371 -7.50 -10.78 11.74
N HIS A 372 -6.28 -10.86 12.28
CA HIS A 372 -6.07 -11.00 13.72
C HIS A 372 -6.15 -9.65 14.45
N ALA A 373 -5.91 -8.55 13.78
CA ALA A 373 -5.92 -7.21 14.36
C ALA A 373 -7.34 -6.65 14.55
N ARG A 374 -8.34 -7.30 13.93
CA ARG A 374 -9.74 -6.86 13.92
C ARG A 374 -9.93 -5.48 13.26
N ASN A 375 -9.12 -5.18 12.28
CA ASN A 375 -9.34 -4.05 11.38
C ASN A 375 -10.45 -4.42 10.37
N TYR A 376 -11.31 -3.46 10.03
CA TYR A 376 -12.48 -3.71 9.18
C TYR A 376 -12.53 -2.71 8.02
#